data_3895147f2114b8ad74ce96d709d608c4
#
_entry.id   3895147f2114b8ad74ce96d709d608c4
#
_cell.length_a   1.000
_cell.length_b   1.000
_cell.length_c   1.000
_cell.angle_alpha   90.00
_cell.angle_beta   90.00
_cell.angle_gamma   90.00
#
_symmetry.space_group_name_H-M   'P 1'
#
loop_
_entity.id
_entity.type
_entity.pdbx_description
1 polymer ?
#
loop_
_entity_poly.entity_id
_entity_poly.type
_entity_poly.pdbx_seq_one_letter_code
_entity_poly.pdbx_strand_id
1 'polypeptide(L)'
;MACKSGRHACGRLDVCGVGGLEMKQLSTIQKREKLNDVFAVDEIGPGGANHLYCVYKAGTATLEDDDTSLRAEPENLLLTLQMQCGPRKEKDSLHGVIDTDLLEIVRDRLKAFQAGPFSSRENACALTHIEEALMWMNRRVEDRIEKNVLGKNEK
;
A
#
# COMPACT_ATOMS: atom_id res chain seq x y z
N MET A 1 2.55 -20.29 5.63
CA MET A 1 3.88 -19.63 5.45
C MET A 1 3.87 -18.38 6.31
N ALA A 2 4.73 -18.31 7.32
CA ALA A 2 4.75 -17.21 8.27
C ALA A 2 5.45 -15.99 7.68
N CYS A 3 4.80 -14.82 7.73
CA CYS A 3 5.43 -13.52 7.44
C CYS A 3 6.51 -13.25 8.49
N LYS A 4 7.78 -13.29 8.11
CA LYS A 4 8.87 -12.95 9.02
C LYS A 4 9.04 -11.43 9.10
N SER A 5 8.80 -10.87 10.28
CA SER A 5 9.02 -9.46 10.58
C SER A 5 10.52 -9.16 10.74
N GLY A 6 11.06 -8.37 9.83
CA GLY A 6 12.34 -7.70 10.04
C GLY A 6 12.10 -6.22 10.32
N ARG A 7 12.12 -5.82 11.60
CA ARG A 7 12.19 -4.40 11.96
C ARG A 7 13.64 -3.95 11.88
N HIS A 8 13.97 -3.08 10.93
CA HIS A 8 15.22 -2.34 10.99
C HIS A 8 14.96 -0.86 10.70
N ALA A 9 15.55 -0.06 11.56
CA ALA A 9 15.55 1.39 11.50
C ALA A 9 16.15 1.89 10.17
N CYS A 10 15.61 3.00 9.69
CA CYS A 10 16.02 3.79 8.55
C CYS A 10 17.55 3.79 8.31
N GLY A 11 17.98 3.15 7.23
CA GLY A 11 19.38 3.12 6.82
C GLY A 11 19.71 1.77 6.19
N ARG A 12 19.64 1.66 4.86
CA ARG A 12 19.79 0.43 4.08
C ARG A 12 18.71 -0.63 4.43
N LEU A 13 17.76 -0.80 3.57
CA LEU A 13 16.91 -1.99 3.57
C LEU A 13 17.79 -3.18 3.12
N ASP A 14 18.66 -3.66 4.02
CA ASP A 14 19.23 -4.98 3.90
C ASP A 14 18.11 -5.97 4.21
N VAL A 15 17.32 -6.29 3.21
CA VAL A 15 16.35 -7.40 3.29
C VAL A 15 17.19 -8.67 3.28
N CYS A 16 17.58 -9.11 4.48
CA CYS A 16 18.43 -10.27 4.67
C CYS A 16 17.71 -11.53 4.20
N GLY A 17 18.24 -12.06 3.12
CA GLY A 17 18.10 -13.35 2.48
C GLY A 17 17.07 -14.34 2.99
N VAL A 18 16.17 -14.71 2.09
CA VAL A 18 15.90 -16.10 1.65
C VAL A 18 15.16 -16.00 0.31
N GLY A 19 15.74 -16.57 -0.73
CA GLY A 19 15.13 -16.97 -1.99
C GLY A 19 14.14 -16.00 -2.66
N GLY A 20 14.60 -15.19 -3.63
CA GLY A 20 13.72 -14.62 -4.65
C GLY A 20 12.83 -13.44 -4.25
N LEU A 21 13.35 -12.46 -3.52
CA LEU A 21 12.64 -11.17 -3.34
C LEU A 21 12.50 -10.52 -4.72
N GLU A 22 11.31 -10.53 -5.29
CA GLU A 22 10.98 -9.81 -6.51
C GLU A 22 10.39 -8.45 -6.13
N MET A 23 11.24 -7.42 -6.12
CA MET A 23 10.81 -6.03 -5.97
C MET A 23 10.34 -5.51 -7.31
N LYS A 24 9.38 -4.59 -7.32
CA LYS A 24 8.91 -3.98 -8.57
C LYS A 24 8.51 -2.52 -8.41
N GLN A 25 8.86 -1.71 -9.40
CA GLN A 25 8.29 -0.38 -9.54
C GLN A 25 6.86 -0.47 -10.09
N LEU A 26 5.92 0.20 -9.45
CA LEU A 26 4.54 0.19 -9.91
C LEU A 26 4.36 1.08 -11.15
N SER A 27 3.62 0.56 -12.12
CA SER A 27 3.13 1.36 -13.24
C SER A 27 1.96 2.22 -12.80
N THR A 28 2.21 3.53 -12.63
CA THR A 28 1.18 4.49 -12.25
C THR A 28 0.43 5.03 -13.45
N ILE A 29 -0.80 5.51 -13.24
CA ILE A 29 -1.64 6.14 -14.30
C ILE A 29 -0.97 7.40 -14.83
N GLN A 30 -0.46 8.26 -13.94
CA GLN A 30 0.29 9.45 -14.34
C GLN A 30 1.65 9.03 -14.95
N LYS A 31 1.88 9.39 -16.19
CA LYS A 31 3.11 9.03 -16.92
C LYS A 31 4.11 10.20 -17.09
N ARG A 32 3.63 11.43 -17.06
CA ARG A 32 4.46 12.64 -17.24
C ARG A 32 4.49 13.45 -15.96
N GLU A 33 5.60 14.13 -15.70
CA GLU A 33 5.80 15.02 -14.55
C GLU A 33 5.43 14.34 -13.21
N LYS A 34 5.80 13.07 -13.05
CA LYS A 34 5.59 12.37 -11.79
C LYS A 34 6.43 12.99 -10.69
N LEU A 35 5.83 13.21 -9.54
CA LEU A 35 6.54 13.68 -8.35
C LEU A 35 7.20 12.54 -7.57
N ASN A 36 6.62 11.34 -7.65
CA ASN A 36 7.03 10.20 -6.85
C ASN A 36 7.01 8.90 -7.66
N ASP A 37 7.87 7.97 -7.25
CA ASP A 37 7.86 6.58 -7.69
C ASP A 37 7.44 5.68 -6.54
N VAL A 38 6.64 4.67 -6.85
CA VAL A 38 6.12 3.70 -5.89
C VAL A 38 6.69 2.33 -6.18
N PHE A 39 7.19 1.67 -5.16
CA PHE A 39 7.78 0.34 -5.25
C PHE A 39 7.05 -0.62 -4.31
N ALA A 40 6.78 -1.83 -4.78
CA ALA A 40 6.50 -2.97 -3.93
C ALA A 40 7.85 -3.62 -3.60
N VAL A 41 8.13 -3.80 -2.31
CA VAL A 41 9.47 -4.18 -1.82
C VAL A 41 9.47 -5.46 -0.99
N ASP A 42 8.44 -6.27 -1.16
CA ASP A 42 8.29 -7.59 -0.55
C ASP A 42 7.82 -8.62 -1.58
N GLU A 43 7.91 -9.89 -1.22
CA GLU A 43 7.35 -10.98 -2.01
C GLU A 43 5.81 -10.94 -2.02
N ILE A 44 5.23 -11.53 -3.07
CA ILE A 44 3.79 -11.75 -3.13
C ILE A 44 3.38 -12.66 -1.97
N GLY A 45 2.55 -12.13 -1.11
CA GLY A 45 2.08 -12.78 0.11
C GLY A 45 0.64 -13.33 0.02
N PRO A 46 -0.02 -13.50 1.16
CA PRO A 46 -1.40 -13.95 1.23
C PRO A 46 -2.34 -13.11 0.36
N GLY A 47 -3.24 -13.78 -0.36
CA GLY A 47 -4.17 -13.11 -1.28
C GLY A 47 -3.56 -12.76 -2.65
N GLY A 48 -2.30 -13.10 -2.91
CA GLY A 48 -1.63 -12.83 -4.18
C GLY A 48 -1.19 -11.36 -4.34
N ALA A 49 -1.00 -10.64 -3.22
CA ALA A 49 -0.63 -9.22 -3.22
C ALA A 49 0.69 -8.98 -2.47
N ASN A 50 1.34 -7.87 -2.78
CA ASN A 50 2.41 -7.33 -1.97
C ASN A 50 1.83 -6.62 -0.73
N HIS A 51 2.60 -6.55 0.35
CA HIS A 51 2.16 -5.98 1.63
C HIS A 51 3.12 -4.91 2.18
N LEU A 52 4.26 -4.70 1.52
CA LEU A 52 5.20 -3.63 1.86
C LEU A 52 5.47 -2.76 0.65
N TYR A 53 5.24 -1.46 0.82
CA TYR A 53 5.45 -0.48 -0.24
C TYR A 53 6.36 0.65 0.24
N CYS A 54 7.18 1.17 -0.67
CA CYS A 54 7.96 2.38 -0.46
C CYS A 54 7.61 3.43 -1.52
N VAL A 55 7.58 4.68 -1.10
CA VAL A 55 7.39 5.84 -2.00
C VAL A 55 8.63 6.70 -1.91
N TYR A 56 9.25 6.96 -3.03
CA TYR A 56 10.42 7.83 -3.17
C TYR A 56 10.11 9.02 -4.07
N LYS A 57 10.89 10.08 -3.95
CA LYS A 57 10.90 11.16 -4.95
C LYS A 57 11.22 10.59 -6.33
N ALA A 58 10.53 11.04 -7.36
CA ALA A 58 10.68 10.49 -8.71
C ALA A 58 12.14 10.53 -9.22
N GLY A 59 12.59 9.42 -9.78
CA GLY A 59 13.94 9.28 -10.36
C GLY A 59 15.08 9.18 -9.35
N THR A 60 14.78 9.04 -8.04
CA THR A 60 15.82 8.94 -7.00
C THR A 60 16.00 7.54 -6.43
N ALA A 61 15.21 6.59 -6.90
CA ALA A 61 15.30 5.18 -6.55
C ALA A 61 15.28 4.32 -7.82
N THR A 62 16.12 3.31 -7.87
CA THR A 62 16.23 2.37 -9.00
C THR A 62 16.33 0.94 -8.49
N LEU A 63 15.67 0.01 -9.19
CA LEU A 63 15.89 -1.42 -8.96
C LEU A 63 17.25 -1.82 -9.49
N GLU A 64 17.93 -2.72 -8.81
CA GLU A 64 19.13 -3.38 -9.33
C GLU A 64 18.73 -4.40 -10.41
N ASP A 65 19.70 -4.83 -11.23
CA ASP A 65 19.45 -5.67 -12.40
C ASP A 65 18.78 -7.03 -12.11
N ASP A 66 18.81 -7.47 -10.86
CA ASP A 66 18.21 -8.73 -10.41
C ASP A 66 16.81 -8.55 -9.76
N ASP A 67 16.27 -7.32 -9.73
CA ASP A 67 15.01 -6.95 -9.08
C ASP A 67 14.93 -7.37 -7.59
N THR A 68 16.07 -7.66 -6.94
CA THR A 68 16.10 -8.12 -5.55
C THR A 68 16.45 -7.02 -4.55
N SER A 69 16.96 -5.90 -5.04
CA SER A 69 17.37 -4.76 -4.20
C SER A 69 17.01 -3.43 -4.82
N LEU A 70 16.82 -2.43 -3.94
CA LEU A 70 16.49 -1.07 -4.33
C LEU A 70 17.64 -0.14 -3.92
N ARG A 71 18.24 0.53 -4.90
CA ARG A 71 19.21 1.59 -4.67
C ARG A 71 18.50 2.92 -4.53
N ALA A 72 18.58 3.53 -3.35
CA ALA A 72 18.04 4.85 -3.07
C ALA A 72 18.73 5.48 -1.85
N GLU A 73 18.79 6.79 -1.82
CA GLU A 73 19.25 7.51 -0.63
C GLU A 73 18.09 7.70 0.36
N PRO A 74 18.34 7.51 1.68
CA PRO A 74 17.28 7.57 2.71
C PRO A 74 16.50 8.89 2.74
N GLU A 75 17.14 10.02 2.43
CA GLU A 75 16.50 11.34 2.40
C GLU A 75 15.48 11.51 1.27
N ASN A 76 15.46 10.62 0.30
CA ASN A 76 14.51 10.61 -0.80
C ASN A 76 13.31 9.71 -0.54
N LEU A 77 13.33 8.94 0.54
CA LEU A 77 12.21 8.12 1.00
C LEU A 77 11.14 9.02 1.63
N LEU A 78 9.92 8.97 1.07
CA LEU A 78 8.77 9.75 1.56
C LEU A 78 7.85 8.94 2.45
N LEU A 79 7.72 7.64 2.18
CA LEU A 79 6.82 6.75 2.91
C LEU A 79 7.29 5.31 2.83
N THR A 80 7.27 4.62 3.97
CA THR A 80 7.25 3.16 4.04
C THR A 80 5.89 2.74 4.57
N LEU A 81 5.18 1.90 3.82
CA LEU A 81 3.81 1.52 4.08
C LEU A 81 3.70 0.01 4.26
N GLN A 82 3.42 -0.43 5.50
CA GLN A 82 3.07 -1.81 5.79
C GLN A 82 1.56 -1.99 5.68
N MET A 83 1.13 -2.80 4.72
CA MET A 83 -0.25 -3.25 4.59
C MET A 83 -0.53 -4.43 5.52
N GLN A 84 -1.79 -4.61 5.88
CA GLN A 84 -2.23 -5.79 6.63
C GLN A 84 -1.89 -7.07 5.84
N CYS A 85 -1.10 -7.96 6.44
CA CYS A 85 -0.72 -9.25 5.85
C CYS A 85 -1.35 -10.39 6.64
N GLY A 86 -2.30 -11.09 6.03
CA GLY A 86 -3.11 -12.11 6.66
C GLY A 86 -4.29 -11.58 7.49
N PRO A 87 -5.22 -12.46 7.89
CA PRO A 87 -6.40 -12.09 8.68
C PRO A 87 -5.99 -11.64 10.09
N ARG A 88 -6.50 -10.50 10.54
CA ARG A 88 -6.05 -9.83 11.78
C ARG A 88 -6.21 -10.67 13.06
N LYS A 89 -7.12 -11.64 13.09
CA LYS A 89 -7.35 -12.52 14.24
C LYS A 89 -6.46 -13.77 14.22
N GLU A 90 -5.73 -14.00 13.15
CA GLU A 90 -4.80 -15.12 13.06
C GLU A 90 -3.46 -14.78 13.71
N LYS A 91 -2.86 -15.78 14.39
CA LYS A 91 -1.66 -15.60 15.21
C LYS A 91 -0.44 -15.12 14.40
N ASP A 92 -0.34 -15.57 13.15
CA ASP A 92 0.81 -15.30 12.29
C ASP A 92 0.57 -14.09 11.33
N SER A 93 -0.47 -13.27 11.61
CA SER A 93 -0.74 -12.09 10.80
C SER A 93 0.18 -10.94 11.17
N LEU A 94 0.63 -10.19 10.16
CA LEU A 94 1.34 -8.94 10.35
C LEU A 94 0.36 -7.78 10.26
N HIS A 95 0.22 -7.05 11.38
CA HIS A 95 -0.71 -5.93 11.44
C HIS A 95 -0.16 -4.72 10.66
N GLY A 96 -0.99 -4.17 9.83
CA GLY A 96 -0.71 -3.00 9.03
C GLY A 96 -1.99 -2.23 8.71
N VAL A 97 -1.88 -1.22 7.86
CA VAL A 97 -3.03 -0.49 7.34
C VAL A 97 -3.80 -1.35 6.33
N ILE A 98 -5.08 -1.08 6.16
CA ILE A 98 -5.89 -1.71 5.13
C ILE A 98 -6.22 -0.71 4.02
N ASP A 99 -6.62 -1.20 2.86
CA ASP A 99 -6.89 -0.37 1.69
C ASP A 99 -7.92 0.74 1.98
N THR A 100 -8.93 0.45 2.80
CA THR A 100 -9.94 1.44 3.20
C THR A 100 -9.34 2.58 4.01
N ASP A 101 -8.34 2.35 4.86
CA ASP A 101 -7.67 3.41 5.62
C ASP A 101 -7.03 4.44 4.69
N LEU A 102 -6.37 3.96 3.62
CA LEU A 102 -5.74 4.81 2.62
C LEU A 102 -6.78 5.61 1.82
N LEU A 103 -7.87 4.95 1.42
CA LEU A 103 -8.96 5.62 0.71
C LEU A 103 -9.67 6.66 1.59
N GLU A 104 -9.82 6.41 2.89
CA GLU A 104 -10.38 7.41 3.82
C GLU A 104 -9.46 8.63 3.99
N ILE A 105 -8.14 8.44 4.04
CA ILE A 105 -7.19 9.55 4.06
C ILE A 105 -7.33 10.40 2.78
N VAL A 106 -7.39 9.76 1.61
CA VAL A 106 -7.56 10.47 0.33
C VAL A 106 -8.93 11.16 0.27
N ARG A 107 -9.99 10.48 0.73
CA ARG A 107 -11.35 11.04 0.81
C ARG A 107 -11.38 12.31 1.66
N ASP A 108 -10.80 12.30 2.85
CA ASP A 108 -10.73 13.46 3.75
C ASP A 108 -10.05 14.65 3.06
N ARG A 109 -8.89 14.42 2.43
CA ARG A 109 -8.16 15.45 1.70
C ARG A 109 -8.95 16.04 0.52
N LEU A 110 -9.61 15.19 -0.28
CA LEU A 110 -10.43 15.65 -1.41
C LEU A 110 -11.65 16.45 -0.95
N LYS A 111 -12.28 16.06 0.16
CA LYS A 111 -13.37 16.84 0.77
C LYS A 111 -12.90 18.24 1.20
N ALA A 112 -11.73 18.32 1.83
CA ALA A 112 -11.14 19.60 2.22
C ALA A 112 -10.82 20.47 0.99
N PHE A 113 -10.26 19.91 -0.08
CA PHE A 113 -10.01 20.64 -1.33
C PHE A 113 -11.30 21.14 -1.99
N GLN A 114 -12.36 20.33 -1.98
CA GLN A 114 -13.65 20.72 -2.56
C GLN A 114 -14.38 21.80 -1.73
N ALA A 115 -14.14 21.84 -0.42
CA ALA A 115 -14.69 22.91 0.44
C ALA A 115 -13.88 24.23 0.36
N GLY A 116 -12.71 24.23 -0.25
CA GLY A 116 -11.77 25.33 -0.31
C GLY A 116 -11.53 25.89 -1.72
N PRO A 117 -10.50 26.73 -1.89
CA PRO A 117 -10.21 27.41 -3.15
C PRO A 117 -9.68 26.47 -4.26
N PHE A 118 -9.38 25.22 -3.92
CA PHE A 118 -8.86 24.21 -4.86
C PHE A 118 -9.96 23.25 -5.36
N SER A 119 -11.23 23.65 -5.26
CA SER A 119 -12.33 22.86 -5.80
C SER A 119 -12.20 22.74 -7.32
N SER A 120 -12.41 21.53 -7.84
CA SER A 120 -12.41 21.24 -9.26
C SER A 120 -13.37 20.12 -9.61
N ARG A 121 -13.77 20.02 -10.87
CA ARG A 121 -14.59 18.92 -11.37
C ARG A 121 -13.88 17.58 -11.20
N GLU A 122 -12.59 17.54 -11.48
CA GLU A 122 -11.77 16.32 -11.39
C GLU A 122 -11.71 15.82 -9.95
N ASN A 123 -11.50 16.70 -8.97
CA ASN A 123 -11.52 16.35 -7.56
C ASN A 123 -12.92 15.87 -7.10
N ALA A 124 -14.00 16.47 -7.61
CA ALA A 124 -15.36 16.04 -7.30
C ALA A 124 -15.64 14.63 -7.87
N CYS A 125 -15.24 14.35 -9.11
CA CYS A 125 -15.38 13.03 -9.70
C CYS A 125 -14.53 11.98 -8.95
N ALA A 126 -13.28 12.31 -8.63
CA ALA A 126 -12.41 11.43 -7.87
C ALA A 126 -13.01 11.09 -6.49
N LEU A 127 -13.54 12.11 -5.79
CA LEU A 127 -14.20 11.92 -4.49
C LEU A 127 -15.39 10.95 -4.60
N THR A 128 -16.26 11.14 -5.60
CA THR A 128 -17.41 10.26 -5.83
C THR A 128 -16.96 8.81 -6.03
N HIS A 129 -15.97 8.56 -6.86
CA HIS A 129 -15.50 7.19 -7.13
C HIS A 129 -14.78 6.56 -5.93
N ILE A 130 -14.10 7.35 -5.10
CA ILE A 130 -13.52 6.86 -3.85
C ILE A 130 -14.62 6.48 -2.86
N GLU A 131 -15.67 7.28 -2.74
CA GLU A 131 -16.82 6.96 -1.89
C GLU A 131 -17.56 5.70 -2.37
N GLU A 132 -17.73 5.52 -3.68
CA GLU A 132 -18.26 4.29 -4.25
C GLU A 132 -17.38 3.07 -3.94
N ALA A 133 -16.06 3.20 -4.09
CA ALA A 133 -15.12 2.12 -3.74
C ALA A 133 -15.22 1.75 -2.26
N LEU A 134 -15.25 2.73 -1.36
CA LEU A 134 -15.44 2.50 0.08
C LEU A 134 -16.77 1.80 0.40
N MET A 135 -17.86 2.14 -0.27
CA MET A 135 -19.15 1.46 -0.12
C MET A 135 -19.06 -0.03 -0.48
N TRP A 136 -18.43 -0.36 -1.62
CA TRP A 136 -18.25 -1.76 -2.03
C TRP A 136 -17.33 -2.54 -1.09
N MET A 137 -16.25 -1.91 -0.62
CA MET A 137 -15.34 -2.54 0.35
C MET A 137 -16.03 -2.77 1.70
N ASN A 138 -16.85 -1.82 2.16
CA ASN A 138 -17.65 -1.99 3.39
C ASN A 138 -18.69 -3.11 3.24
N ARG A 139 -19.36 -3.22 2.10
CA ARG A 139 -20.31 -4.31 1.86
C ARG A 139 -19.65 -5.68 2.04
N ARG A 140 -18.43 -5.85 1.54
CA ARG A 140 -17.67 -7.08 1.76
C ARG A 140 -17.38 -7.32 3.26
N VAL A 141 -17.13 -6.27 4.02
CA VAL A 141 -16.91 -6.37 5.47
C VAL A 141 -18.20 -6.80 6.17
N GLU A 142 -19.34 -6.18 5.84
CA GLU A 142 -20.66 -6.55 6.40
C GLU A 142 -21.00 -8.01 6.10
N ASP A 143 -20.84 -8.47 4.86
CA ASP A 143 -21.07 -9.88 4.49
C ASP A 143 -20.21 -10.85 5.34
N ARG A 144 -18.98 -10.46 5.70
CA ARG A 144 -18.09 -11.25 6.56
C ARG A 144 -18.48 -11.19 8.04
N ILE A 145 -19.04 -10.08 8.50
CA ILE A 145 -19.59 -9.94 9.85
C ILE A 145 -20.81 -10.85 9.99
N GLU A 146 -21.73 -10.80 9.04
CA GLU A 146 -22.94 -11.65 9.04
C GLU A 146 -22.60 -13.14 9.07
N LYS A 147 -21.54 -13.55 8.37
CA LYS A 147 -21.04 -14.93 8.39
C LYS A 147 -20.17 -15.30 9.60
N ASN A 148 -19.89 -14.38 10.51
CA ASN A 148 -18.97 -14.57 11.66
C ASN A 148 -17.52 -14.96 11.28
N VAL A 149 -17.06 -14.60 10.08
CA VAL A 149 -15.72 -14.93 9.57
C VAL A 149 -14.79 -13.72 9.45
N LEU A 150 -15.20 -12.55 9.95
CA LEU A 150 -14.38 -11.35 9.90
C LEU A 150 -13.07 -11.52 10.69
N GLY A 151 -11.96 -11.28 10.02
CA GLY A 151 -10.62 -11.41 10.57
C GLY A 151 -10.09 -12.85 10.68
N LYS A 152 -10.78 -13.81 10.06
CA LYS A 152 -10.38 -15.23 9.98
C LYS A 152 -10.07 -15.63 8.55
N ASN A 153 -9.36 -16.74 8.37
CA ASN A 153 -9.06 -17.34 7.06
C ASN A 153 -10.19 -18.28 6.56
N GLU A 154 -11.43 -17.90 6.76
CA GLU A 154 -12.63 -18.60 6.33
C GLU A 154 -13.34 -17.83 5.20
N LYS A 155 -14.08 -18.54 4.30
CA LYS A 155 -14.83 -17.92 3.20
C LYS A 155 -16.31 -17.79 3.52
#